data_d02dc83e456f1f7342d909ac44939040
#
_entry.id   d02dc83e456f1f7342d909ac44939040
#
_cell.length_a   1.000
_cell.length_b   1.000
_cell.length_c   1.000
_cell.angle_alpha   90.00
_cell.angle_beta   90.00
_cell.angle_gamma   90.00
#
_symmetry.space_group_name_H-M   'P 1'
#
loop_
_entity.id
_entity.type
_entity.pdbx_description
1 polymer ?
#
loop_
_entity_poly.entity_id
_entity_poly.type
_entity_poly.pdbx_seq_one_letter_code
_entity_poly.pdbx_strand_id
1 'polypeptide(L)'
;KFDPHKPYVLVTTGGGGDGATLIDWVLRAYEHYKRLDIQALLVLGPFMQSKLQSGFMSRVSRVDAVHAITFDSHMEALFEHASRVVAMGGYNTFCEVLSFDKPCVIVPRTVPRLEQFIRAKRAEELGLSSMLLDDDERRPEDMAHAIEGLEHQAPPSAIHIPGLLDGLSTINAVVDRWASEP
;
A
#
# COMPACT_ATOMS: atom_id res chain seq x y z
N LYS A 1 -6.54 20.64 5.52
CA LYS A 1 -5.14 20.46 5.95
C LYS A 1 -5.03 19.10 6.62
N PHE A 2 -4.02 18.29 6.26
CA PHE A 2 -3.80 16.95 6.83
C PHE A 2 -3.68 17.00 8.36
N ASP A 3 -4.37 16.07 9.03
CA ASP A 3 -4.38 15.92 10.48
C ASP A 3 -4.04 14.46 10.82
N PRO A 4 -2.88 14.16 11.42
CA PRO A 4 -2.46 12.79 11.71
C PRO A 4 -3.33 12.07 12.75
N HIS A 5 -4.20 12.80 13.48
CA HIS A 5 -5.13 12.22 14.44
C HIS A 5 -6.47 11.79 13.83
N LYS A 6 -6.68 12.10 12.55
CA LYS A 6 -7.86 11.64 11.79
C LYS A 6 -7.53 10.41 10.95
N PRO A 7 -8.51 9.58 10.64
CA PRO A 7 -8.31 8.45 9.72
C PRO A 7 -7.69 8.90 8.41
N TYR A 8 -6.71 8.16 7.91
CA TYR A 8 -6.07 8.45 6.64
C TYR A 8 -5.77 7.18 5.84
N VAL A 9 -5.64 7.35 4.54
CA VAL A 9 -5.11 6.34 3.62
C VAL A 9 -3.59 6.50 3.58
N LEU A 10 -2.86 5.45 3.95
CA LEU A 10 -1.41 5.39 3.72
C LEU A 10 -1.16 4.92 2.28
N VAL A 11 -0.44 5.72 1.51
CA VAL A 11 -0.03 5.37 0.15
C VAL A 11 1.47 5.15 0.14
N THR A 12 1.91 3.94 -0.18
CA THR A 12 3.34 3.60 -0.19
C THR A 12 3.77 2.89 -1.47
N THR A 13 4.91 3.32 -1.98
CA THR A 13 5.56 2.75 -3.17
C THR A 13 6.74 1.84 -2.81
N GLY A 14 6.95 1.59 -1.51
CA GLY A 14 8.15 0.92 -1.03
C GLY A 14 9.40 1.79 -1.29
N GLY A 15 10.38 1.27 -2.02
CA GLY A 15 11.60 2.03 -2.35
C GLY A 15 11.39 3.28 -3.23
N GLY A 16 10.28 3.34 -3.98
CA GLY A 16 9.88 4.51 -4.77
C GLY A 16 10.52 4.62 -6.16
N GLY A 17 11.42 3.70 -6.54
CA GLY A 17 12.11 3.78 -7.84
C GLY A 17 11.17 3.71 -9.04
N ASP A 18 10.07 2.99 -8.93
CA ASP A 18 9.04 2.77 -9.96
C ASP A 18 7.63 3.22 -9.52
N GLY A 19 7.51 3.88 -8.37
CA GLY A 19 6.23 4.24 -7.76
C GLY A 19 5.58 5.53 -8.25
N ALA A 20 6.22 6.28 -9.14
CA ALA A 20 5.74 7.60 -9.58
C ALA A 20 4.33 7.54 -10.20
N THR A 21 4.03 6.48 -10.94
CA THR A 21 2.72 6.27 -11.57
C THR A 21 1.61 6.10 -10.53
N LEU A 22 1.85 5.31 -9.48
CA LEU A 22 0.89 5.13 -8.39
C LEU A 22 0.62 6.47 -7.67
N ILE A 23 1.69 7.18 -7.31
CA ILE A 23 1.56 8.49 -6.65
C ILE A 23 0.78 9.48 -7.52
N ASP A 24 1.08 9.54 -8.81
CA ASP A 24 0.35 10.38 -9.75
C ASP A 24 -1.14 10.02 -9.82
N TRP A 25 -1.46 8.74 -9.92
CA TRP A 25 -2.84 8.27 -10.02
C TRP A 25 -3.65 8.60 -8.76
N VAL A 26 -3.10 8.31 -7.58
CA VAL A 26 -3.73 8.69 -6.31
C VAL A 26 -3.91 10.21 -6.23
N LEU A 27 -2.87 10.98 -6.54
CA LEU A 27 -2.95 12.43 -6.43
C LEU A 27 -4.01 13.02 -7.38
N ARG A 28 -4.12 12.49 -8.62
CA ARG A 28 -5.19 12.89 -9.55
C ARG A 28 -6.59 12.54 -9.01
N ALA A 29 -6.74 11.43 -8.30
CA ALA A 29 -8.00 11.10 -7.66
C ALA A 29 -8.43 12.20 -6.67
N TYR A 30 -7.51 12.68 -5.83
CA TYR A 30 -7.78 13.77 -4.88
C TYR A 30 -7.93 15.15 -5.56
N GLU A 31 -7.24 15.39 -6.66
CA GLU A 31 -7.35 16.66 -7.42
C GLU A 31 -8.69 16.81 -8.15
N HIS A 32 -9.23 15.71 -8.68
CA HIS A 32 -10.39 15.73 -9.59
C HIS A 32 -11.67 15.18 -8.95
N TYR A 33 -11.56 14.25 -8.02
CA TYR A 33 -12.72 13.62 -7.38
C TYR A 33 -12.98 14.22 -5.99
N LYS A 34 -13.85 15.24 -5.96
CA LYS A 34 -14.11 16.06 -4.77
C LYS A 34 -14.88 15.35 -3.63
N ARG A 35 -15.21 14.06 -3.78
CA ARG A 35 -15.99 13.29 -2.80
C ARG A 35 -15.15 12.41 -1.89
N LEU A 36 -13.81 12.38 -2.06
CA LEU A 36 -12.94 11.64 -1.14
C LEU A 36 -12.88 12.37 0.21
N ASP A 37 -13.66 11.89 1.17
CA ASP A 37 -13.75 12.48 2.52
C ASP A 37 -12.60 12.03 3.43
N ILE A 38 -11.80 11.04 3.01
CA ILE A 38 -10.65 10.57 3.77
C ILE A 38 -9.37 11.25 3.27
N GLN A 39 -8.53 11.70 4.20
CA GLN A 39 -7.24 12.27 3.86
C GLN A 39 -6.20 11.19 3.48
N ALA A 40 -5.14 11.58 2.78
CA ALA A 40 -4.07 10.66 2.37
C ALA A 40 -2.69 11.13 2.82
N LEU A 41 -1.87 10.16 3.25
CA LEU A 41 -0.43 10.33 3.46
C LEU A 41 0.33 9.56 2.38
N LEU A 42 1.02 10.30 1.50
CA LEU A 42 1.83 9.72 0.44
C LEU A 42 3.29 9.57 0.89
N VAL A 43 3.81 8.35 0.88
CA VAL A 43 5.24 8.06 1.08
C VAL A 43 5.88 7.80 -0.27
N LEU A 44 6.64 8.77 -0.76
CA LEU A 44 7.17 8.78 -2.13
C LEU A 44 8.27 7.73 -2.35
N GLY A 45 9.01 7.39 -1.28
CA GLY A 45 10.14 6.49 -1.30
C GLY A 45 11.48 7.18 -1.57
N PRO A 46 12.57 6.70 -0.93
CA PRO A 46 13.88 7.37 -0.98
C PRO A 46 14.56 7.31 -2.36
N PHE A 47 14.16 6.35 -3.22
CA PHE A 47 14.76 6.16 -4.53
C PHE A 47 13.99 6.86 -5.67
N MET A 48 12.93 7.57 -5.35
CA MET A 48 12.23 8.39 -6.36
C MET A 48 13.12 9.55 -6.80
N GLN A 49 13.17 9.80 -8.10
CA GLN A 49 13.98 10.91 -8.65
C GLN A 49 13.56 12.25 -8.04
N SER A 50 14.54 13.06 -7.64
CA SER A 50 14.30 14.36 -6.96
C SER A 50 13.38 15.31 -7.74
N LYS A 51 13.47 15.30 -9.08
CA LYS A 51 12.58 16.11 -9.93
C LYS A 51 11.11 15.69 -9.79
N LEU A 52 10.83 14.38 -9.72
CA LEU A 52 9.49 13.85 -9.51
C LEU A 52 8.99 14.16 -8.10
N GLN A 53 9.84 13.96 -7.09
CA GLN A 53 9.51 14.31 -5.69
C GLN A 53 9.09 15.78 -5.58
N SER A 54 9.90 16.70 -6.13
CA SER A 54 9.60 18.14 -6.12
C SER A 54 8.29 18.47 -6.85
N GLY A 55 8.02 17.79 -7.97
CA GLY A 55 6.77 17.92 -8.71
C GLY A 55 5.56 17.49 -7.89
N PHE A 56 5.63 16.33 -7.24
CA PHE A 56 4.55 15.82 -6.38
C PHE A 56 4.34 16.72 -5.15
N MET A 57 5.41 17.15 -4.47
CA MET A 57 5.31 18.07 -3.33
C MET A 57 4.62 19.38 -3.73
N SER A 58 4.92 19.93 -4.90
CA SER A 58 4.24 21.12 -5.42
C SER A 58 2.76 20.91 -5.71
N ARG A 59 2.35 19.74 -6.17
CA ARG A 59 0.93 19.40 -6.38
C ARG A 59 0.20 19.22 -5.05
N VAL A 60 0.79 18.43 -4.13
CA VAL A 60 0.26 18.17 -2.79
C VAL A 60 -0.02 19.49 -2.04
N SER A 61 0.84 20.50 -2.16
CA SER A 61 0.62 21.79 -1.50
C SER A 61 -0.68 22.51 -1.90
N ARG A 62 -1.36 22.06 -2.95
CA ARG A 62 -2.63 22.62 -3.46
C ARG A 62 -3.85 21.77 -3.12
N VAL A 63 -3.66 20.64 -2.44
CA VAL A 63 -4.73 19.68 -2.08
C VAL A 63 -4.76 19.49 -0.58
N ASP A 64 -5.71 20.10 0.09
CA ASP A 64 -5.76 20.15 1.56
C ASP A 64 -5.86 18.78 2.24
N ALA A 65 -6.50 17.80 1.58
CA ALA A 65 -6.68 16.45 2.10
C ALA A 65 -5.46 15.54 1.94
N VAL A 66 -4.38 16.01 1.28
CA VAL A 66 -3.20 15.18 1.00
C VAL A 66 -1.96 15.76 1.66
N HIS A 67 -1.17 14.89 2.27
CA HIS A 67 0.18 15.18 2.73
C HIS A 67 1.17 14.22 2.07
N ALA A 68 2.40 14.66 1.85
CA ALA A 68 3.44 13.81 1.30
C ALA A 68 4.74 13.95 2.08
N ILE A 69 5.40 12.82 2.27
CA ILE A 69 6.76 12.72 2.82
C ILE A 69 7.63 11.92 1.85
N THR A 70 8.91 12.17 1.88
CA THR A 70 9.86 11.42 1.04
C THR A 70 10.11 10.02 1.60
N PHE A 71 10.35 9.96 2.90
CA PHE A 71 10.70 8.74 3.62
C PHE A 71 10.42 8.89 5.12
N ASP A 72 10.12 7.79 5.78
CA ASP A 72 10.10 7.68 7.24
C ASP A 72 10.85 6.42 7.65
N SER A 73 11.66 6.49 8.70
CA SER A 73 12.37 5.33 9.25
C SER A 73 11.48 4.45 10.14
N HIS A 74 10.28 4.94 10.50
CA HIS A 74 9.31 4.26 11.36
C HIS A 74 8.01 4.02 10.58
N MET A 75 8.12 3.33 9.44
CA MET A 75 6.97 3.01 8.58
C MET A 75 5.90 2.23 9.33
N GLU A 76 6.29 1.39 10.28
CA GLU A 76 5.39 0.63 11.15
C GLU A 76 4.43 1.53 11.92
N ALA A 77 4.86 2.69 12.41
CA ALA A 77 3.98 3.65 13.07
C ALA A 77 2.97 4.27 12.09
N LEU A 78 3.36 4.48 10.84
CA LEU A 78 2.45 4.96 9.80
C LEU A 78 1.41 3.89 9.44
N PHE A 79 1.80 2.61 9.35
CA PHE A 79 0.87 1.51 9.15
C PHE A 79 -0.09 1.36 10.34
N GLU A 80 0.42 1.42 11.57
CA GLU A 80 -0.38 1.28 12.78
C GLU A 80 -1.54 2.29 12.82
N HIS A 81 -1.26 3.55 12.49
CA HIS A 81 -2.24 4.63 12.56
C HIS A 81 -3.08 4.79 11.28
N ALA A 82 -2.66 4.22 10.17
CA ALA A 82 -3.45 4.22 8.94
C ALA A 82 -4.75 3.45 9.13
N SER A 83 -5.83 3.95 8.55
CA SER A 83 -7.11 3.22 8.49
C SER A 83 -7.20 2.33 7.26
N ARG A 84 -6.51 2.66 6.19
CA ARG A 84 -6.52 1.99 4.89
C ARG A 84 -5.16 2.15 4.23
N VAL A 85 -4.85 1.24 3.29
CA VAL A 85 -3.56 1.27 2.57
C VAL A 85 -3.78 1.18 1.06
N VAL A 86 -3.00 1.93 0.30
CA VAL A 86 -2.81 1.76 -1.15
C VAL A 86 -1.33 1.50 -1.40
N ALA A 87 -1.00 0.39 -2.04
CA ALA A 87 0.40 -0.03 -2.22
C ALA A 87 0.63 -0.76 -3.54
N MET A 88 1.90 -0.86 -3.96
CA MET A 88 2.28 -1.65 -5.13
C MET A 88 2.38 -3.16 -4.85
N GLY A 89 2.37 -3.57 -3.58
CA GLY A 89 2.39 -4.98 -3.20
C GLY A 89 3.76 -5.65 -3.32
N GLY A 90 4.84 -4.91 -3.12
CA GLY A 90 6.16 -5.50 -2.84
C GLY A 90 6.08 -6.43 -1.63
N TYR A 91 6.96 -7.45 -1.55
CA TYR A 91 6.84 -8.51 -0.54
C TYR A 91 6.76 -7.97 0.89
N ASN A 92 7.68 -7.09 1.28
CA ASN A 92 7.72 -6.53 2.64
C ASN A 92 6.45 -5.73 2.94
N THR A 93 6.06 -4.81 2.04
CA THR A 93 4.85 -4.01 2.20
C THR A 93 3.58 -4.87 2.28
N PHE A 94 3.52 -5.96 1.51
CA PHE A 94 2.40 -6.90 1.59
C PHE A 94 2.34 -7.59 2.96
N CYS A 95 3.49 -8.02 3.50
CA CYS A 95 3.56 -8.59 4.86
C CYS A 95 3.17 -7.55 5.93
N GLU A 96 3.60 -6.30 5.78
CA GLU A 96 3.22 -5.19 6.67
C GLU A 96 1.70 -4.97 6.66
N VAL A 97 1.08 -4.89 5.48
CA VAL A 97 -0.39 -4.77 5.34
C VAL A 97 -1.12 -5.87 6.11
N LEU A 98 -0.69 -7.12 5.96
CA LEU A 98 -1.30 -8.25 6.67
C LEU A 98 -1.02 -8.20 8.17
N SER A 99 0.20 -7.86 8.59
CA SER A 99 0.61 -7.82 10.00
C SER A 99 -0.08 -6.71 10.78
N PHE A 100 -0.31 -5.55 10.15
CA PHE A 100 -1.05 -4.44 10.72
C PHE A 100 -2.57 -4.52 10.48
N ASP A 101 -3.02 -5.60 9.85
CA ASP A 101 -4.44 -5.90 9.64
C ASP A 101 -5.21 -4.79 8.89
N LYS A 102 -4.61 -4.24 7.81
CA LYS A 102 -5.17 -3.08 7.12
C LYS A 102 -5.93 -3.45 5.84
N PRO A 103 -7.17 -2.97 5.66
CA PRO A 103 -7.82 -2.99 4.35
C PRO A 103 -6.91 -2.32 3.31
N CYS A 104 -6.70 -2.99 2.17
CA CYS A 104 -5.71 -2.56 1.20
C CYS A 104 -6.16 -2.72 -0.25
N VAL A 105 -5.87 -1.72 -1.08
CA VAL A 105 -5.82 -1.85 -2.54
C VAL A 105 -4.37 -2.02 -2.97
N ILE A 106 -4.10 -3.11 -3.69
CA ILE A 106 -2.81 -3.32 -4.32
C ILE A 106 -2.90 -2.92 -5.80
N VAL A 107 -2.00 -2.02 -6.21
CA VAL A 107 -1.79 -1.62 -7.61
C VAL A 107 -0.46 -2.22 -8.06
N PRO A 108 -0.47 -3.48 -8.53
CA PRO A 108 0.77 -4.18 -8.81
C PRO A 108 1.40 -3.70 -10.11
N ARG A 109 2.72 -3.60 -10.15
CA ARG A 109 3.42 -3.54 -11.44
C ARG A 109 3.39 -4.90 -12.12
N THR A 110 3.36 -4.87 -13.45
CA THR A 110 3.38 -6.07 -14.31
C THR A 110 4.71 -6.21 -15.08
N VAL A 111 5.50 -5.14 -15.15
CA VAL A 111 6.78 -5.08 -15.86
C VAL A 111 7.85 -4.59 -14.89
N PRO A 112 9.07 -5.15 -14.88
CA PRO A 112 9.58 -6.24 -15.72
C PRO A 112 9.25 -7.65 -15.19
N ARG A 113 8.62 -7.78 -14.04
CA ARG A 113 8.32 -9.06 -13.38
C ARG A 113 6.88 -9.10 -12.89
N LEU A 114 6.27 -10.27 -12.90
CA LEU A 114 4.88 -10.49 -12.53
C LEU A 114 4.67 -10.83 -11.04
N GLU A 115 5.72 -10.87 -10.21
CA GLU A 115 5.58 -11.32 -8.81
C GLU A 115 4.58 -10.50 -7.99
N GLN A 116 4.51 -9.18 -8.22
CA GLN A 116 3.53 -8.33 -7.53
C GLN A 116 2.11 -8.62 -8.01
N PHE A 117 1.92 -8.77 -9.32
CA PHE A 117 0.63 -9.11 -9.90
C PHE A 117 0.13 -10.48 -9.41
N ILE A 118 0.99 -11.51 -9.44
CA ILE A 118 0.62 -12.87 -8.99
C ILE A 118 0.22 -12.82 -7.51
N ARG A 119 0.98 -12.10 -6.67
CA ARG A 119 0.69 -11.94 -5.24
C ARG A 119 -0.62 -11.20 -5.03
N ALA A 120 -0.83 -10.06 -5.69
CA ALA A 120 -2.03 -9.25 -5.56
C ALA A 120 -3.28 -10.02 -6.01
N LYS A 121 -3.19 -10.70 -7.15
CA LYS A 121 -4.29 -11.55 -7.65
C LYS A 121 -4.62 -12.66 -6.66
N ARG A 122 -3.61 -13.34 -6.11
CA ARG A 122 -3.86 -14.39 -5.12
C ARG A 122 -4.42 -13.84 -3.81
N ALA A 123 -3.97 -12.68 -3.37
CA ALA A 123 -4.52 -12.01 -2.20
C ALA A 123 -5.99 -11.62 -2.38
N GLU A 124 -6.35 -11.12 -3.55
CA GLU A 124 -7.73 -10.78 -3.90
C GLU A 124 -8.63 -12.03 -3.94
N GLU A 125 -8.19 -13.12 -4.59
CA GLU A 125 -8.91 -14.41 -4.60
C GLU A 125 -9.16 -14.96 -3.19
N LEU A 126 -8.26 -14.67 -2.26
CA LEU A 126 -8.37 -15.09 -0.86
C LEU A 126 -9.15 -14.08 0.00
N GLY A 127 -9.54 -12.92 -0.53
CA GLY A 127 -10.23 -11.87 0.21
C GLY A 127 -9.34 -11.05 1.16
N LEU A 128 -8.01 -11.16 1.03
CA LEU A 128 -7.04 -10.45 1.89
C LEU A 128 -6.83 -9.00 1.49
N SER A 129 -7.02 -8.67 0.21
CA SER A 129 -6.90 -7.31 -0.34
C SER A 129 -7.73 -7.21 -1.60
N SER A 130 -8.02 -5.99 -2.04
CA SER A 130 -8.49 -5.74 -3.41
C SER A 130 -7.31 -5.42 -4.33
N MET A 131 -7.51 -5.57 -5.64
CA MET A 131 -6.51 -5.26 -6.65
C MET A 131 -7.08 -4.26 -7.66
N LEU A 132 -6.31 -3.23 -7.98
CA LEU A 132 -6.59 -2.31 -9.06
C LEU A 132 -5.46 -2.41 -10.09
N LEU A 133 -5.80 -2.81 -11.32
CA LEU A 133 -4.81 -2.93 -12.39
C LEU A 133 -4.57 -1.57 -13.05
N ASP A 134 -3.31 -1.32 -13.38
CA ASP A 134 -2.92 -0.21 -14.23
C ASP A 134 -3.29 -0.57 -15.68
N ASP A 135 -4.32 0.09 -16.21
CA ASP A 135 -4.85 -0.09 -17.57
C ASP A 135 -4.32 0.97 -18.55
N ASP A 136 -3.27 1.70 -18.16
CA ASP A 136 -2.69 2.85 -18.87
C ASP A 136 -3.59 4.09 -18.96
N GLU A 137 -4.90 3.98 -18.87
CA GLU A 137 -5.82 5.13 -18.81
C GLU A 137 -5.74 5.81 -17.44
N ARG A 138 -5.68 5.03 -16.38
CA ARG A 138 -5.55 5.49 -14.99
C ARG A 138 -6.54 6.58 -14.65
N ARG A 139 -7.81 6.32 -14.90
CA ARG A 139 -8.85 7.31 -14.62
C ARG A 139 -8.86 7.65 -13.12
N PRO A 140 -8.91 8.93 -12.76
CA PRO A 140 -8.94 9.37 -11.36
C PRO A 140 -10.10 8.73 -10.57
N GLU A 141 -11.24 8.51 -11.22
CA GLU A 141 -12.44 7.93 -10.64
C GLU A 141 -12.22 6.47 -10.20
N ASP A 142 -11.48 5.68 -10.96
CA ASP A 142 -11.23 4.27 -10.61
C ASP A 142 -10.41 4.15 -9.34
N MET A 143 -9.39 5.01 -9.16
CA MET A 143 -8.62 5.08 -7.93
C MET A 143 -9.47 5.62 -6.77
N ALA A 144 -10.31 6.62 -7.02
CA ALA A 144 -11.19 7.16 -6.00
C ALA A 144 -12.17 6.10 -5.49
N HIS A 145 -12.83 5.37 -6.39
CA HIS A 145 -13.74 4.28 -6.03
C HIS A 145 -13.02 3.14 -5.32
N ALA A 146 -11.79 2.82 -5.72
CA ALA A 146 -10.99 1.81 -5.03
C ALA A 146 -10.68 2.23 -3.58
N ILE A 147 -10.33 3.50 -3.34
CA ILE A 147 -10.09 4.04 -2.00
C ILE A 147 -11.39 4.06 -1.16
N GLU A 148 -12.51 4.49 -1.75
CA GLU A 148 -13.82 4.47 -1.07
C GLU A 148 -14.23 3.05 -0.69
N GLY A 149 -14.07 2.10 -1.62
CA GLY A 149 -14.41 0.69 -1.41
C GLY A 149 -13.71 0.04 -0.22
N LEU A 150 -12.53 0.53 0.18
CA LEU A 150 -11.81 0.05 1.35
C LEU A 150 -12.58 0.25 2.68
N GLU A 151 -13.57 1.13 2.71
CA GLU A 151 -14.44 1.28 3.89
C GLU A 151 -15.24 0.03 4.21
N HIS A 152 -15.59 -0.72 3.18
CA HIS A 152 -16.40 -1.91 3.28
C HIS A 152 -15.59 -3.21 3.18
N GLN A 153 -14.29 -3.11 2.94
CA GLN A 153 -13.41 -4.27 2.89
C GLN A 153 -13.13 -4.78 4.30
N ALA A 154 -13.39 -6.07 4.52
CA ALA A 154 -13.02 -6.71 5.77
C ALA A 154 -11.50 -6.68 5.97
N PRO A 155 -11.00 -6.55 7.20
CA PRO A 155 -9.58 -6.62 7.47
C PRO A 155 -9.04 -8.03 7.15
N PRO A 156 -7.75 -8.17 6.81
CA PRO A 156 -7.13 -9.48 6.48
C PRO A 156 -7.35 -10.56 7.54
N SER A 157 -7.39 -10.19 8.83
CA SER A 157 -7.61 -11.13 9.94
C SER A 157 -9.00 -11.78 9.94
N ALA A 158 -9.98 -11.22 9.21
CA ALA A 158 -11.29 -11.84 9.02
C ALA A 158 -11.19 -13.14 8.20
N ILE A 159 -10.10 -13.35 7.47
CA ILE A 159 -9.83 -14.53 6.66
C ILE A 159 -8.81 -15.40 7.37
N HIS A 160 -9.25 -16.55 7.87
CA HIS A 160 -8.34 -17.48 8.55
C HIS A 160 -7.57 -18.34 7.54
N ILE A 161 -6.28 -18.07 7.40
CA ILE A 161 -5.34 -18.86 6.58
C ILE A 161 -4.24 -19.37 7.52
N PRO A 162 -4.25 -20.69 7.87
CA PRO A 162 -3.24 -21.24 8.75
C PRO A 162 -1.82 -21.03 8.22
N GLY A 163 -0.92 -20.54 9.05
CA GLY A 163 0.50 -20.36 8.71
C GLY A 163 0.82 -19.16 7.83
N LEU A 164 -0.15 -18.29 7.50
CA LEU A 164 0.06 -17.16 6.59
C LEU A 164 1.17 -16.18 7.06
N LEU A 165 1.23 -15.92 8.38
CA LEU A 165 2.24 -15.03 9.00
C LEU A 165 3.13 -15.78 10.01
N ASP A 166 3.12 -17.11 9.98
CA ASP A 166 3.78 -17.99 10.95
C ASP A 166 5.10 -18.57 10.45
N GLY A 167 5.76 -17.86 9.51
CA GLY A 167 7.02 -18.33 8.92
C GLY A 167 8.15 -18.51 9.93
N LEU A 168 8.18 -17.72 11.01
CA LEU A 168 9.23 -17.79 12.03
C LEU A 168 9.18 -19.10 12.84
N SER A 169 8.01 -19.54 13.24
CA SER A 169 7.82 -20.82 13.95
C SER A 169 8.20 -21.99 13.05
N THR A 170 7.87 -21.94 11.76
CA THR A 170 8.28 -22.94 10.77
C THR A 170 9.79 -22.99 10.61
N ILE A 171 10.46 -21.85 10.52
CA ILE A 171 11.94 -21.77 10.42
C ILE A 171 12.56 -22.37 11.69
N ASN A 172 12.09 -21.99 12.88
CA ASN A 172 12.60 -22.52 14.14
C ASN A 172 12.45 -24.05 14.20
N ALA A 173 11.29 -24.59 13.83
CA ALA A 173 11.09 -26.05 13.81
C ALA A 173 12.02 -26.78 12.83
N VAL A 174 12.38 -26.17 11.69
CA VAL A 174 13.34 -26.72 10.75
C VAL A 174 14.76 -26.68 11.33
N VAL A 175 15.17 -25.57 11.94
CA VAL A 175 16.49 -25.42 12.57
C VAL A 175 16.67 -26.40 13.73
N ASP A 176 15.66 -26.53 14.59
CA ASP A 176 15.68 -27.47 15.74
C ASP A 176 15.85 -28.94 15.26
N ARG A 177 15.18 -29.29 14.16
CA ARG A 177 15.34 -30.61 13.54
C ARG A 177 16.78 -30.84 13.07
N TRP A 178 17.35 -29.89 12.33
CA TRP A 178 18.75 -30.00 11.85
C TRP A 178 19.76 -30.03 12.98
N ALA A 179 19.54 -29.28 14.05
CA ALA A 179 20.41 -29.28 15.22
C ALA A 179 20.32 -30.60 16.05
N SER A 180 19.24 -31.37 15.87
CA SER A 180 18.99 -32.63 16.59
C SER A 180 19.43 -33.86 15.77
N GLU A 181 19.75 -33.72 14.51
CA GLU A 181 20.28 -34.78 13.66
C GLU A 181 21.79 -34.93 13.94
N PRO A 182 22.29 -36.13 14.33
CA PRO A 182 23.72 -36.35 14.67
C PRO A 182 24.65 -36.29 13.47
#